data_e5cdcc19d345bc8d4e80ae2f3e2507ee
#
_entry.id   e5cdcc19d345bc8d4e80ae2f3e2507ee
#
_cell.length_a   1.000
_cell.length_b   1.000
_cell.length_c   1.000
_cell.angle_alpha   90.00
_cell.angle_beta   90.00
_cell.angle_gamma   90.00
#
_symmetry.space_group_name_H-M   'P 1'
#
loop_
_entity.id
_entity.type
_entity.pdbx_description
1 polymer ?
#
loop_
_entity_poly.entity_id
_entity_poly.type
_entity_poly.pdbx_seq_one_letter_code
_entity_poly.pdbx_strand_id
1 'polypeptide(L)'
;MKNKLHHTLTRAVLLGLLASTAAAPAYAASSLSKPGQDIEGTLPGAEAGVENNMKKNTATNEVKFLVKNIQLDVEDEIKFNNAEIRDILLARIGKETTLAGLNDLQDQITAYCRSHGYPAAAAYLPAQESKDGNVILKVIPGRYGDVKLDNKSRFKDAAAKGFLAGLKKGEIIRTKDLETALYTISDFSGARAVGTLSAGKSFGTSDVTVHIEDGKPSSSIVYAENYGGESTGRYRYGAQHSIYNVDGMGSKVNVGALISNKSLHNYYVNYEALVGHGGTSLGIGYSRMDYEVSGPLKRLGAHGTADTISVYGSRPIYHTTDEKLALTYGYDYRRLKDDMDAFGAQADSKKHSHDIHAGVEGFWRDRKNGLLLNYNFVLTAGNVTADSTYARQLAKSGGTDGGFTKAEAKVTAVQSLGKQADVMVKLSGQAASKHLDSSEQMYIGGANAVRAYPQGAGTGDKGMLGTVEFRYYTDVPGLVASTYFDAGRSSIDNSTTTLKGWGVGLAYNAPDWFARVDYARRIGLGRALYDSISKDRGRFWFLAGKIW
;
A
#
# COMPACT_ATOMS: atom_id res chain seq x y z
N MET A 1 17.00 -3.86 -56.79
CA MET A 1 16.09 -4.29 -55.72
C MET A 1 16.79 -4.77 -54.43
N LYS A 2 17.96 -5.39 -54.45
CA LYS A 2 18.66 -5.86 -53.22
C LYS A 2 19.07 -4.74 -52.26
N ASN A 3 19.51 -3.57 -52.75
CA ASN A 3 19.95 -2.47 -51.88
C ASN A 3 18.81 -1.77 -51.10
N LYS A 4 17.57 -1.73 -51.59
CA LYS A 4 16.44 -1.16 -50.89
C LYS A 4 15.97 -2.06 -49.72
N LEU A 5 16.10 -3.38 -49.87
CA LEU A 5 15.73 -4.35 -48.83
C LEU A 5 16.68 -4.30 -47.64
N HIS A 6 18.01 -4.12 -47.92
CA HIS A 6 19.02 -3.97 -46.85
C HIS A 6 18.82 -2.69 -46.04
N HIS A 7 18.51 -1.55 -46.67
CA HIS A 7 18.24 -0.31 -45.95
C HIS A 7 16.95 -0.36 -45.12
N THR A 8 15.94 -1.09 -45.58
CA THR A 8 14.68 -1.23 -44.81
C THR A 8 14.85 -2.19 -43.65
N LEU A 9 15.58 -3.29 -43.82
CA LEU A 9 15.91 -4.21 -42.72
C LEU A 9 16.85 -3.58 -41.69
N THR A 10 17.85 -2.81 -42.12
CA THR A 10 18.75 -2.10 -41.19
C THR A 10 18.01 -1.02 -40.43
N ARG A 11 17.05 -0.29 -41.03
CA ARG A 11 16.18 0.68 -40.34
C ARG A 11 15.20 0.01 -39.37
N ALA A 12 14.62 -1.12 -39.72
CA ALA A 12 13.71 -1.87 -38.84
C ALA A 12 14.45 -2.49 -37.63
N VAL A 13 15.67 -3.00 -37.87
CA VAL A 13 16.52 -3.52 -36.79
C VAL A 13 17.07 -2.38 -35.91
N LEU A 14 17.42 -1.22 -36.49
CA LEU A 14 17.81 -0.04 -35.72
C LEU A 14 16.63 0.54 -34.91
N LEU A 15 15.43 0.62 -35.48
CA LEU A 15 14.21 1.04 -34.77
C LEU A 15 13.82 0.05 -33.67
N GLY A 16 13.96 -1.26 -33.90
CA GLY A 16 13.73 -2.29 -32.88
C GLY A 16 14.78 -2.27 -31.76
N LEU A 17 16.07 -2.00 -32.09
CA LEU A 17 17.15 -1.80 -31.12
C LEU A 17 16.99 -0.47 -30.36
N LEU A 18 16.59 0.60 -31.05
CA LEU A 18 16.30 1.90 -30.42
C LEU A 18 15.09 1.82 -29.48
N ALA A 19 14.04 1.07 -29.83
CA ALA A 19 12.91 0.81 -28.93
C ALA A 19 13.33 0.01 -27.68
N SER A 20 14.27 -0.94 -27.83
CA SER A 20 14.78 -1.72 -26.69
C SER A 20 15.78 -0.93 -25.81
N THR A 21 16.50 0.05 -26.38
CA THR A 21 17.39 0.95 -25.61
C THR A 21 16.63 2.13 -25.00
N ALA A 22 15.58 2.61 -25.66
CA ALA A 22 14.65 3.60 -25.07
C ALA A 22 13.81 3.01 -23.91
N ALA A 23 13.64 1.69 -23.84
CA ALA A 23 12.97 1.03 -22.72
C ALA A 23 13.84 0.98 -21.43
N ALA A 24 15.17 1.08 -21.55
CA ALA A 24 16.05 1.11 -20.37
C ALA A 24 15.87 2.37 -19.50
N PRO A 25 15.77 3.61 -20.07
CA PRO A 25 15.40 4.80 -19.31
C PRO A 25 14.00 4.78 -18.74
N ALA A 26 13.02 4.28 -19.49
CA ALA A 26 11.65 4.13 -19.04
C ALA A 26 11.53 3.20 -17.84
N TYR A 27 12.25 2.11 -17.88
CA TYR A 27 12.34 1.15 -16.81
C TYR A 27 12.92 1.77 -15.54
N ALA A 28 13.96 2.54 -15.69
CA ALA A 28 14.57 3.26 -14.62
C ALA A 28 13.64 4.39 -14.11
N ALA A 29 12.99 5.16 -14.99
CA ALA A 29 12.08 6.24 -14.63
C ALA A 29 10.81 5.74 -13.92
N SER A 30 10.23 4.59 -14.32
CA SER A 30 9.09 4.00 -13.62
C SER A 30 9.44 3.51 -12.21
N SER A 31 10.69 3.12 -11.96
CA SER A 31 11.19 2.80 -10.63
C SER A 31 11.53 4.02 -9.77
N LEU A 32 11.65 5.20 -10.39
CA LEU A 32 11.94 6.46 -9.71
C LEU A 32 10.73 7.08 -9.02
N SER A 33 9.51 6.79 -9.49
CA SER A 33 8.30 7.38 -8.91
C SER A 33 8.07 6.98 -7.44
N LYS A 34 8.62 5.82 -7.03
CA LYS A 34 8.61 5.35 -5.63
C LYS A 34 9.87 4.54 -5.32
N PRO A 35 10.99 5.19 -4.98
CA PRO A 35 12.17 4.48 -4.50
C PRO A 35 11.81 3.64 -3.27
N GLY A 36 12.31 2.41 -3.22
CA GLY A 36 12.04 1.49 -2.11
C GLY A 36 10.75 0.65 -2.24
N GLN A 37 10.04 0.67 -3.37
CA GLN A 37 8.87 -0.19 -3.59
C GLN A 37 9.15 -1.68 -3.36
N ASP A 38 10.37 -2.12 -3.67
CA ASP A 38 10.77 -3.52 -3.51
C ASP A 38 10.82 -3.97 -2.03
N ILE A 39 10.89 -3.02 -1.10
CA ILE A 39 10.96 -3.24 0.35
C ILE A 39 9.76 -2.64 1.12
N GLU A 40 8.78 -2.06 0.44
CA GLU A 40 7.64 -1.35 1.07
C GLU A 40 6.87 -2.23 2.07
N GLY A 41 6.71 -3.51 1.77
CA GLY A 41 6.06 -4.48 2.66
C GLY A 41 6.90 -4.96 3.85
N THR A 42 8.16 -4.55 3.95
CA THR A 42 9.08 -4.95 5.03
C THR A 42 9.29 -3.86 6.08
N LEU A 43 8.76 -2.65 5.84
CA LEU A 43 8.87 -1.53 6.77
C LEU A 43 7.92 -1.72 7.97
N PRO A 44 8.32 -1.31 9.19
CA PRO A 44 7.44 -1.35 10.35
C PRO A 44 6.18 -0.51 10.12
N GLY A 45 5.01 -1.08 10.44
CA GLY A 45 3.74 -0.36 10.44
C GLY A 45 3.58 0.54 11.67
N ALA A 46 2.63 1.48 11.62
CA ALA A 46 2.25 2.31 12.74
C ALA A 46 1.59 1.48 13.86
N GLU A 47 1.88 1.82 15.12
CA GLU A 47 1.28 1.20 16.29
C GLU A 47 0.29 2.16 16.96
N ALA A 48 -1.00 1.85 16.84
CA ALA A 48 -2.07 2.53 17.53
C ALA A 48 -3.13 1.53 17.98
N GLY A 49 -3.93 1.92 18.96
CA GLY A 49 -4.98 1.03 19.44
C GLY A 49 -5.90 1.68 20.47
N VAL A 50 -7.01 1.02 20.77
CA VAL A 50 -7.97 1.42 21.80
C VAL A 50 -8.13 0.31 22.83
N GLU A 51 -7.95 0.65 24.09
CA GLU A 51 -8.14 -0.25 25.23
C GLU A 51 -9.41 0.16 26.00
N ASN A 52 -10.16 -0.84 26.47
CA ASN A 52 -11.40 -0.60 27.20
C ASN A 52 -11.30 -1.18 28.62
N ASN A 53 -11.24 -0.31 29.61
CA ASN A 53 -11.13 -0.64 31.04
C ASN A 53 -12.46 -0.53 31.80
N MET A 54 -13.61 -0.60 31.12
CA MET A 54 -14.90 -0.58 31.78
C MET A 54 -15.19 -1.91 32.52
N LYS A 55 -15.61 -1.82 33.77
CA LYS A 55 -15.87 -2.97 34.63
C LYS A 55 -17.10 -3.76 34.15
N LYS A 56 -17.03 -5.10 34.22
CA LYS A 56 -18.16 -6.01 34.01
C LYS A 56 -19.06 -6.02 35.25
N ASN A 57 -20.37 -6.12 35.01
CA ASN A 57 -21.33 -6.28 36.08
C ASN A 57 -21.45 -7.76 36.47
N THR A 58 -21.24 -8.09 37.74
CA THR A 58 -21.41 -9.43 38.29
C THR A 58 -22.62 -9.43 39.26
N ALA A 59 -23.78 -9.81 38.80
CA ALA A 59 -24.93 -10.03 39.66
C ALA A 59 -25.21 -11.53 39.84
N THR A 60 -25.29 -11.98 41.08
CA THR A 60 -25.71 -13.35 41.45
C THR A 60 -27.13 -13.27 41.95
N ASN A 61 -28.12 -13.62 41.13
CA ASN A 61 -29.47 -13.79 41.55
C ASN A 61 -30.09 -15.02 40.87
N GLU A 62 -30.61 -15.97 41.65
CA GLU A 62 -31.05 -17.29 41.18
C GLU A 62 -32.56 -17.36 40.77
N VAL A 63 -33.29 -16.27 40.89
CA VAL A 63 -34.72 -16.24 40.51
C VAL A 63 -34.87 -16.41 39.00
N LYS A 64 -35.55 -17.50 38.61
CA LYS A 64 -35.87 -17.78 37.20
C LYS A 64 -37.20 -17.19 36.81
N PHE A 65 -37.32 -16.70 35.59
CA PHE A 65 -38.57 -16.23 34.99
C PHE A 65 -38.55 -16.46 33.47
N LEU A 66 -39.73 -16.59 32.88
CA LEU A 66 -39.88 -16.80 31.44
C LEU A 66 -39.82 -15.48 30.70
N VAL A 67 -38.92 -15.38 29.73
CA VAL A 67 -38.83 -14.21 28.82
C VAL A 67 -39.75 -14.44 27.62
N LYS A 68 -40.86 -13.71 27.53
CA LYS A 68 -41.80 -13.79 26.40
C LYS A 68 -41.44 -12.84 25.26
N ASN A 69 -40.88 -11.67 25.59
CA ASN A 69 -40.48 -10.68 24.61
C ASN A 69 -39.29 -9.85 25.13
N ILE A 70 -38.44 -9.41 24.23
CA ILE A 70 -37.34 -8.48 24.52
C ILE A 70 -37.48 -7.28 23.59
N GLN A 71 -37.72 -6.12 24.18
CA GLN A 71 -37.70 -4.85 23.45
C GLN A 71 -36.34 -4.21 23.60
N LEU A 72 -35.68 -3.94 22.46
CA LEU A 72 -34.43 -3.21 22.43
C LEU A 72 -34.72 -1.73 22.16
N ASP A 73 -34.45 -0.88 23.15
CA ASP A 73 -34.55 0.57 23.05
C ASP A 73 -33.13 1.12 22.74
N VAL A 74 -32.95 1.60 21.52
CA VAL A 74 -31.64 2.04 20.99
C VAL A 74 -31.73 3.51 20.64
N GLU A 75 -30.73 4.30 21.03
CA GLU A 75 -30.63 5.68 20.55
C GLU A 75 -30.53 5.71 19.02
N ASP A 76 -31.28 6.57 18.34
CA ASP A 76 -31.42 6.62 16.87
C ASP A 76 -30.13 6.78 16.09
N GLU A 77 -29.06 7.22 16.74
CA GLU A 77 -27.75 7.47 16.15
C GLU A 77 -26.89 6.20 15.98
N ILE A 78 -27.33 5.06 16.58
CA ILE A 78 -26.65 3.76 16.43
C ILE A 78 -27.28 3.01 15.26
N LYS A 79 -26.44 2.64 14.28
CA LYS A 79 -26.87 1.83 13.15
C LYS A 79 -26.48 0.37 13.38
N PHE A 80 -27.46 -0.51 13.41
CA PHE A 80 -27.28 -1.96 13.56
C PHE A 80 -27.57 -2.73 12.27
N ASN A 81 -26.95 -3.90 12.15
CA ASN A 81 -27.48 -4.95 11.30
C ASN A 81 -28.64 -5.65 12.04
N ASN A 82 -29.86 -5.29 11.68
CA ASN A 82 -31.05 -5.78 12.33
C ASN A 82 -31.20 -7.30 12.35
N ALA A 83 -30.63 -8.03 11.37
CA ALA A 83 -30.67 -9.47 11.30
C ALA A 83 -29.81 -10.11 12.41
N GLU A 84 -28.57 -9.67 12.59
CA GLU A 84 -27.65 -10.23 13.60
C GLU A 84 -28.13 -9.95 15.02
N ILE A 85 -28.61 -8.74 15.30
CA ILE A 85 -29.20 -8.41 16.62
C ILE A 85 -30.44 -9.24 16.89
N ARG A 86 -31.31 -9.43 15.90
CA ARG A 86 -32.49 -10.26 16.03
C ARG A 86 -32.12 -11.70 16.44
N ASP A 87 -31.10 -12.28 15.87
CA ASP A 87 -30.63 -13.64 16.20
C ASP A 87 -30.14 -13.72 17.64
N ILE A 88 -29.41 -12.69 18.13
CA ILE A 88 -28.98 -12.60 19.54
C ILE A 88 -30.22 -12.55 20.49
N LEU A 89 -31.23 -11.77 20.16
CA LEU A 89 -32.45 -11.63 20.97
C LEU A 89 -33.30 -12.91 20.93
N LEU A 90 -33.53 -13.48 19.75
CA LEU A 90 -34.33 -14.71 19.57
C LEU A 90 -33.75 -15.90 20.33
N ALA A 91 -32.45 -15.94 20.54
CA ALA A 91 -31.81 -16.99 21.32
C ALA A 91 -32.30 -17.07 22.78
N ARG A 92 -32.92 -16.01 23.31
CA ARG A 92 -33.43 -15.91 24.71
C ARG A 92 -34.95 -15.85 24.83
N ILE A 93 -35.67 -15.48 23.78
CA ILE A 93 -37.14 -15.40 23.79
C ILE A 93 -37.75 -16.82 23.91
N GLY A 94 -38.77 -16.98 24.73
CA GLY A 94 -39.45 -18.25 25.00
C GLY A 94 -38.73 -19.19 25.97
N LYS A 95 -37.63 -18.71 26.61
CA LYS A 95 -36.83 -19.51 27.55
C LYS A 95 -36.88 -18.95 28.96
N GLU A 96 -36.77 -19.85 29.96
CA GLU A 96 -36.51 -19.43 31.33
C GLU A 96 -35.10 -18.87 31.45
N THR A 97 -34.95 -17.74 32.11
CA THR A 97 -33.67 -17.10 32.38
C THR A 97 -33.61 -16.57 33.81
N THR A 98 -32.43 -16.17 34.22
CA THR A 98 -32.14 -15.48 35.47
C THR A 98 -31.66 -14.06 35.18
N LEU A 99 -31.52 -13.22 36.20
CA LEU A 99 -30.89 -11.91 36.04
C LEU A 99 -29.47 -12.04 35.51
N ALA A 100 -28.72 -13.08 35.92
CA ALA A 100 -27.42 -13.40 35.36
C ALA A 100 -27.48 -13.70 33.85
N GLY A 101 -28.53 -14.43 33.40
CA GLY A 101 -28.75 -14.71 31.98
C GLY A 101 -29.10 -13.46 31.16
N LEU A 102 -29.77 -12.46 31.75
CA LEU A 102 -30.03 -11.16 31.10
C LEU A 102 -28.75 -10.30 31.08
N ASN A 103 -27.91 -10.37 32.11
CA ASN A 103 -26.59 -9.69 32.09
C ASN A 103 -25.67 -10.26 30.99
N ASP A 104 -25.72 -11.58 30.79
CA ASP A 104 -24.98 -12.22 29.66
C ASP A 104 -25.49 -11.70 28.29
N LEU A 105 -26.83 -11.52 28.16
CA LEU A 105 -27.41 -10.91 26.97
C LEU A 105 -26.97 -9.44 26.78
N GLN A 106 -26.92 -8.65 27.84
CA GLN A 106 -26.39 -7.29 27.82
C GLN A 106 -24.94 -7.26 27.34
N ASP A 107 -24.09 -8.19 27.88
CA ASP A 107 -22.69 -8.31 27.49
C ASP A 107 -22.55 -8.67 26.00
N GLN A 108 -23.39 -9.56 25.48
CA GLN A 108 -23.42 -9.94 24.05
C GLN A 108 -23.80 -8.74 23.17
N ILE A 109 -24.85 -8.00 23.51
CA ILE A 109 -25.27 -6.80 22.77
C ILE A 109 -24.19 -5.70 22.86
N THR A 110 -23.60 -5.50 24.03
CA THR A 110 -22.50 -4.56 24.22
C THR A 110 -21.29 -4.93 23.35
N ALA A 111 -20.90 -6.20 23.33
CA ALA A 111 -19.81 -6.70 22.50
C ALA A 111 -20.11 -6.51 21.00
N TYR A 112 -21.34 -6.78 20.60
CA TYR A 112 -21.81 -6.54 19.24
C TYR A 112 -21.64 -5.06 18.86
N CYS A 113 -22.14 -4.12 19.67
CA CYS A 113 -22.03 -2.68 19.39
C CYS A 113 -20.57 -2.23 19.28
N ARG A 114 -19.70 -2.72 20.18
CA ARG A 114 -18.27 -2.39 20.19
C ARG A 114 -17.55 -2.89 18.95
N SER A 115 -17.87 -4.10 18.49
CA SER A 115 -17.31 -4.65 17.25
C SER A 115 -17.84 -3.98 15.98
N HIS A 116 -18.94 -3.19 16.09
CA HIS A 116 -19.58 -2.48 14.97
C HIS A 116 -19.37 -0.97 15.01
N GLY A 117 -18.27 -0.53 15.60
CA GLY A 117 -17.81 0.86 15.49
C GLY A 117 -18.21 1.80 16.64
N TYR A 118 -18.74 1.27 17.75
CA TYR A 118 -19.11 2.04 18.95
C TYR A 118 -18.34 1.52 20.18
N PRO A 119 -17.05 1.82 20.33
CA PRO A 119 -16.17 1.18 21.31
C PRO A 119 -16.56 1.45 22.75
N ALA A 120 -17.31 2.53 23.02
CA ALA A 120 -17.81 2.91 24.33
C ALA A 120 -19.30 2.55 24.56
N ALA A 121 -19.94 1.88 23.58
CA ALA A 121 -21.34 1.48 23.73
C ALA A 121 -21.55 0.51 24.88
N ALA A 122 -22.72 0.62 25.51
CA ALA A 122 -23.15 -0.29 26.55
C ALA A 122 -24.65 -0.57 26.42
N ALA A 123 -25.03 -1.84 26.51
CA ALA A 123 -26.38 -2.25 26.77
C ALA A 123 -26.58 -2.34 28.27
N TYR A 124 -27.76 -1.99 28.77
CA TYR A 124 -28.09 -2.12 30.18
C TYR A 124 -29.59 -2.41 30.39
N LEU A 125 -29.89 -3.01 31.52
CA LEU A 125 -31.22 -3.33 31.95
C LEU A 125 -31.69 -2.18 32.87
N PRO A 126 -32.66 -1.32 32.44
CA PRO A 126 -33.20 -0.31 33.34
C PRO A 126 -34.02 -0.97 34.46
N ALA A 127 -34.20 -0.25 35.57
CA ALA A 127 -35.12 -0.70 36.62
C ALA A 127 -36.52 -0.85 36.03
N GLN A 128 -37.07 -2.06 36.07
CA GLN A 128 -38.36 -2.41 35.49
C GLN A 128 -39.03 -3.57 36.21
N GLU A 129 -40.35 -3.65 36.13
CA GLU A 129 -41.12 -4.79 36.58
C GLU A 129 -41.41 -5.70 35.39
N SER A 130 -40.88 -6.95 35.41
CA SER A 130 -41.03 -7.94 34.31
C SER A 130 -42.08 -9.00 34.62
N LYS A 131 -43.20 -8.62 35.28
CA LYS A 131 -44.26 -9.54 35.71
C LYS A 131 -44.87 -10.36 34.56
N ASP A 132 -44.92 -9.79 33.35
CA ASP A 132 -45.52 -10.42 32.17
C ASP A 132 -44.50 -11.08 31.23
N GLY A 133 -43.21 -11.18 31.63
CA GLY A 133 -42.15 -11.74 30.81
C GLY A 133 -41.63 -10.80 29.70
N ASN A 134 -42.04 -9.54 29.70
CA ASN A 134 -41.53 -8.51 28.82
C ASN A 134 -40.29 -7.86 29.44
N VAL A 135 -39.18 -7.80 28.69
CA VAL A 135 -37.91 -7.21 29.14
C VAL A 135 -37.53 -6.08 28.20
N ILE A 136 -37.18 -4.93 28.74
CA ILE A 136 -36.65 -3.79 28.00
C ILE A 136 -35.16 -3.73 28.25
N LEU A 137 -34.37 -3.76 27.18
CA LEU A 137 -32.91 -3.50 27.18
C LEU A 137 -32.67 -2.17 26.49
N LYS A 138 -31.87 -1.31 27.12
CA LYS A 138 -31.47 -0.03 26.55
C LYS A 138 -30.01 -0.10 26.07
N VAL A 139 -29.73 0.52 24.91
CA VAL A 139 -28.40 0.63 24.33
C VAL A 139 -28.06 2.10 24.17
N ILE A 140 -26.93 2.48 24.77
CA ILE A 140 -26.34 3.81 24.65
C ILE A 140 -25.02 3.73 23.85
N PRO A 141 -24.72 4.69 22.93
CA PRO A 141 -23.53 4.64 22.09
C PRO A 141 -22.23 4.93 22.86
N GLY A 142 -22.33 5.57 24.01
CA GLY A 142 -21.19 6.15 24.71
C GLY A 142 -20.71 7.44 24.05
N ARG A 143 -20.64 8.51 24.85
CA ARG A 143 -20.26 9.85 24.39
C ARG A 143 -18.97 10.29 25.06
N TYR A 144 -18.18 11.14 24.38
CA TYR A 144 -16.97 11.69 24.97
C TYR A 144 -17.27 12.49 26.25
N GLY A 145 -16.65 12.10 27.34
CA GLY A 145 -16.47 12.88 28.56
C GLY A 145 -15.30 13.84 28.42
N ASP A 146 -14.30 13.68 29.27
CA ASP A 146 -13.05 14.43 29.17
C ASP A 146 -12.03 13.67 28.29
N VAL A 147 -11.37 14.39 27.34
CA VAL A 147 -10.27 13.84 26.55
C VAL A 147 -8.94 14.34 27.16
N LYS A 148 -8.14 13.42 27.66
CA LYS A 148 -6.88 13.70 28.37
C LYS A 148 -5.70 13.20 27.54
N LEU A 149 -4.59 13.94 27.59
CA LEU A 149 -3.34 13.59 26.95
C LEU A 149 -2.29 13.24 28.02
N ASP A 150 -1.71 12.05 27.94
CA ASP A 150 -0.52 11.60 28.68
C ASP A 150 0.59 11.33 27.67
N ASN A 151 1.36 12.35 27.37
CA ASN A 151 2.40 12.31 26.34
C ASN A 151 3.79 12.18 27.01
N LYS A 152 4.43 11.05 26.77
CA LYS A 152 5.81 10.74 27.21
C LYS A 152 6.78 10.65 26.03
N SER A 153 6.38 11.20 24.88
CA SER A 153 7.15 11.13 23.63
C SER A 153 7.75 12.50 23.27
N ARG A 154 8.60 12.49 22.25
CA ARG A 154 9.15 13.71 21.63
C ARG A 154 8.14 14.44 20.74
N PHE A 155 6.94 13.89 20.55
CA PHE A 155 5.87 14.54 19.83
C PHE A 155 5.30 15.68 20.66
N LYS A 156 5.20 16.90 20.11
CA LYS A 156 4.75 18.08 20.87
C LYS A 156 3.29 17.98 21.28
N ASP A 157 3.00 18.30 22.53
CA ASP A 157 1.63 18.31 23.08
C ASP A 157 0.67 19.16 22.25
N ALA A 158 1.12 20.30 21.76
CA ALA A 158 0.29 21.18 20.94
C ALA A 158 -0.17 20.49 19.65
N ALA A 159 0.70 19.74 18.99
CA ALA A 159 0.36 18.97 17.81
C ALA A 159 -0.60 17.81 18.15
N ALA A 160 -0.29 17.04 19.22
CA ALA A 160 -1.14 15.96 19.69
C ALA A 160 -2.57 16.46 20.02
N LYS A 161 -2.68 17.54 20.79
CA LYS A 161 -3.96 18.17 21.13
C LYS A 161 -4.71 18.66 19.89
N GLY A 162 -3.99 19.14 18.87
CA GLY A 162 -4.58 19.52 17.60
C GLY A 162 -5.29 18.35 16.90
N PHE A 163 -4.66 17.17 16.82
CA PHE A 163 -5.26 15.97 16.23
C PHE A 163 -6.42 15.41 17.06
N LEU A 164 -6.40 15.61 18.38
CA LEU A 164 -7.46 15.19 19.29
C LEU A 164 -8.61 16.19 19.37
N ALA A 165 -8.47 17.40 18.84
CA ALA A 165 -9.49 18.46 18.93
C ALA A 165 -10.81 18.12 18.21
N GLY A 166 -10.80 17.15 17.28
CA GLY A 166 -11.99 16.61 16.65
C GLY A 166 -12.83 15.71 17.58
N LEU A 167 -12.27 15.22 18.69
CA LEU A 167 -12.94 14.35 19.66
C LEU A 167 -13.66 15.19 20.71
N LYS A 168 -14.83 15.71 20.38
CA LYS A 168 -15.53 16.72 21.20
C LYS A 168 -16.41 16.11 22.27
N LYS A 169 -16.38 16.71 23.45
CA LYS A 169 -17.23 16.33 24.57
C LYS A 169 -18.72 16.31 24.17
N GLY A 170 -19.41 15.24 24.55
CA GLY A 170 -20.82 15.02 24.25
C GLY A 170 -21.09 14.38 22.88
N GLU A 171 -20.15 14.35 21.96
CA GLU A 171 -20.28 13.61 20.70
C GLU A 171 -20.12 12.10 20.93
N ILE A 172 -20.70 11.29 20.05
CA ILE A 172 -20.61 9.83 20.11
C ILE A 172 -19.18 9.39 19.85
N ILE A 173 -18.68 8.45 20.65
CA ILE A 173 -17.37 7.83 20.44
C ILE A 173 -17.51 6.78 19.33
N ARG A 174 -16.93 7.08 18.17
CA ARG A 174 -16.86 6.17 17.03
C ARG A 174 -15.44 5.67 16.85
N THR A 175 -15.30 4.37 16.58
CA THR A 175 -13.99 3.75 16.32
C THR A 175 -13.21 4.49 15.21
N LYS A 176 -13.91 4.84 14.10
CA LYS A 176 -13.29 5.55 12.98
C LYS A 176 -12.67 6.88 13.40
N ASP A 177 -13.37 7.68 14.18
CA ASP A 177 -12.90 9.01 14.58
C ASP A 177 -11.74 8.91 15.58
N LEU A 178 -11.90 8.06 16.61
CA LEU A 178 -10.89 7.87 17.65
C LEU A 178 -9.61 7.24 17.08
N GLU A 179 -9.73 6.10 16.39
CA GLU A 179 -8.56 5.41 15.83
C GLU A 179 -7.87 6.24 14.74
N THR A 180 -8.62 6.96 13.89
CA THR A 180 -8.00 7.85 12.88
C THR A 180 -7.13 8.92 13.53
N ALA A 181 -7.57 9.51 14.63
CA ALA A 181 -6.75 10.49 15.36
C ALA A 181 -5.48 9.86 15.94
N LEU A 182 -5.58 8.64 16.50
CA LEU A 182 -4.44 7.92 17.07
C LEU A 182 -3.45 7.48 15.98
N TYR A 183 -3.94 6.90 14.88
CA TYR A 183 -3.08 6.48 13.76
C TYR A 183 -2.42 7.68 13.07
N THR A 184 -3.10 8.83 12.97
CA THR A 184 -2.50 10.05 12.44
C THR A 184 -1.26 10.46 13.25
N ILE A 185 -1.33 10.36 14.57
CA ILE A 185 -0.17 10.62 15.44
C ILE A 185 0.93 9.59 15.18
N SER A 186 0.61 8.29 15.15
CA SER A 186 1.60 7.21 15.02
C SER A 186 2.27 7.16 13.65
N ASP A 187 1.53 7.35 12.55
CA ASP A 187 2.01 7.23 11.17
C ASP A 187 3.18 8.18 10.86
N PHE A 188 3.17 9.37 11.46
CA PHE A 188 4.16 10.42 11.18
C PHE A 188 5.16 10.65 12.29
N SER A 189 4.79 10.41 13.55
CA SER A 189 5.69 10.63 14.67
C SER A 189 6.65 9.47 14.93
N GLY A 190 6.34 8.28 14.41
CA GLY A 190 7.00 7.04 14.80
C GLY A 190 6.73 6.65 16.24
N ALA A 191 5.81 7.34 16.93
CA ALA A 191 5.39 7.07 18.29
C ALA A 191 4.26 6.05 18.33
N ARG A 192 4.07 5.41 19.47
CA ARG A 192 2.92 4.57 19.76
C ARG A 192 1.84 5.41 20.44
N ALA A 193 0.64 5.49 19.86
CA ALA A 193 -0.50 6.20 20.42
C ALA A 193 -1.63 5.22 20.80
N VAL A 194 -2.01 5.19 22.08
CA VAL A 194 -3.07 4.31 22.59
C VAL A 194 -4.09 5.13 23.34
N GLY A 195 -5.37 4.95 22.96
CA GLY A 195 -6.53 5.55 23.64
C GLY A 195 -7.12 4.58 24.65
N THR A 196 -7.15 4.96 25.94
CA THR A 196 -7.81 4.18 27.01
C THR A 196 -9.15 4.78 27.34
N LEU A 197 -10.23 3.98 27.20
CA LEU A 197 -11.59 4.35 27.58
C LEU A 197 -11.86 3.98 29.04
N SER A 198 -12.41 4.92 29.81
CA SER A 198 -12.86 4.73 31.18
C SER A 198 -14.23 5.37 31.40
N ALA A 199 -14.94 5.00 32.48
CA ALA A 199 -16.22 5.61 32.80
C ALA A 199 -16.08 7.13 33.02
N GLY A 200 -16.90 7.92 32.36
CA GLY A 200 -16.95 9.37 32.53
C GLY A 200 -17.74 9.77 33.77
N LYS A 201 -17.77 11.07 34.06
CA LYS A 201 -18.47 11.63 35.22
C LYS A 201 -19.99 11.56 35.11
N SER A 202 -20.56 11.66 33.93
CA SER A 202 -21.98 11.61 33.66
C SER A 202 -22.39 10.27 33.08
N PHE A 203 -23.62 9.83 33.36
CA PHE A 203 -24.15 8.60 32.76
C PHE A 203 -24.09 8.66 31.21
N GLY A 204 -23.71 7.56 30.59
CA GLY A 204 -23.58 7.48 29.13
C GLY A 204 -22.32 8.15 28.56
N THR A 205 -21.42 8.68 29.41
CA THR A 205 -20.15 9.26 28.95
C THR A 205 -18.97 8.37 29.30
N SER A 206 -17.93 8.45 28.45
CA SER A 206 -16.64 7.81 28.68
C SER A 206 -15.51 8.84 28.52
N ASP A 207 -14.61 8.88 29.49
CA ASP A 207 -13.37 9.64 29.38
C ASP A 207 -12.38 8.88 28.51
N VAL A 208 -11.62 9.60 27.69
CA VAL A 208 -10.53 9.05 26.85
C VAL A 208 -9.22 9.60 27.38
N THR A 209 -8.29 8.72 27.74
CA THR A 209 -6.91 9.11 28.00
C THR A 209 -6.04 8.60 26.85
N VAL A 210 -5.38 9.52 26.16
CA VAL A 210 -4.47 9.19 25.04
C VAL A 210 -3.05 9.17 25.59
N HIS A 211 -2.45 7.99 25.58
CA HIS A 211 -1.07 7.74 25.95
C HIS A 211 -0.20 7.77 24.69
N ILE A 212 0.83 8.60 24.67
CA ILE A 212 1.80 8.65 23.57
C ILE A 212 3.18 8.31 24.14
N GLU A 213 3.79 7.28 23.60
CA GLU A 213 5.14 6.82 23.96
C GLU A 213 6.05 6.89 22.73
N ASP A 214 7.34 7.19 22.95
CA ASP A 214 8.31 7.18 21.86
C ASP A 214 8.44 5.78 21.24
N GLY A 215 8.37 5.73 19.93
CA GLY A 215 8.81 4.59 19.14
C GLY A 215 10.27 4.77 18.70
N LYS A 216 10.67 4.04 17.66
CA LYS A 216 12.01 4.19 17.07
C LYS A 216 12.14 5.58 16.43
N PRO A 217 13.17 6.36 16.78
CA PRO A 217 13.38 7.69 16.19
C PRO A 217 13.79 7.62 14.71
N SER A 218 14.34 6.50 14.31
CA SER A 218 14.76 6.25 12.94
C SER A 218 14.70 4.76 12.62
N SER A 219 14.67 4.45 11.34
CA SER A 219 14.78 3.09 10.82
C SER A 219 15.74 3.09 9.64
N SER A 220 16.63 2.12 9.61
CA SER A 220 17.54 1.91 8.49
C SER A 220 17.27 0.56 7.85
N ILE A 221 17.41 0.48 6.54
CA ILE A 221 17.35 -0.76 5.79
C ILE A 221 18.50 -0.80 4.81
N VAL A 222 19.19 -1.94 4.75
CA VAL A 222 20.13 -2.26 3.67
C VAL A 222 19.71 -3.57 3.03
N TYR A 223 19.83 -3.65 1.72
CA TYR A 223 19.43 -4.85 1.00
C TYR A 223 20.26 -5.07 -0.28
N ALA A 224 20.29 -6.31 -0.72
CA ALA A 224 20.85 -6.72 -1.99
C ALA A 224 19.82 -7.56 -2.75
N GLU A 225 19.76 -7.40 -4.06
CA GLU A 225 18.83 -8.13 -4.91
C GLU A 225 19.34 -8.25 -6.35
N ASN A 226 18.70 -9.10 -7.15
CA ASN A 226 19.02 -9.28 -8.56
C ASN A 226 17.88 -8.89 -9.50
N TYR A 227 17.11 -7.86 -9.12
CA TYR A 227 15.94 -7.37 -9.85
C TYR A 227 16.29 -6.36 -10.94
N GLY A 228 17.57 -6.04 -11.14
CA GLY A 228 18.02 -5.10 -12.14
C GLY A 228 18.00 -5.67 -13.57
N GLY A 229 18.04 -4.77 -14.55
CA GLY A 229 18.15 -5.11 -15.97
C GLY A 229 19.54 -5.67 -16.32
N GLU A 230 19.60 -6.55 -17.31
CA GLU A 230 20.88 -7.14 -17.72
C GLU A 230 21.85 -6.11 -18.30
N SER A 231 21.35 -5.06 -18.93
CA SER A 231 22.13 -3.99 -19.53
C SER A 231 22.61 -2.93 -18.54
N THR A 232 21.84 -2.66 -17.47
CA THR A 232 22.14 -1.61 -16.48
C THR A 232 22.64 -2.17 -15.15
N GLY A 233 22.72 -3.48 -15.01
CA GLY A 233 23.21 -4.19 -13.83
C GLY A 233 22.14 -4.99 -13.12
N ARG A 234 22.30 -6.31 -13.20
CA ARG A 234 21.36 -7.29 -12.64
C ARG A 234 21.36 -7.28 -11.12
N TYR A 235 22.52 -7.16 -10.48
CA TYR A 235 22.66 -7.13 -9.03
C TYR A 235 22.64 -5.69 -8.57
N ARG A 236 21.75 -5.39 -7.61
CA ARG A 236 21.60 -4.05 -7.06
C ARG A 236 21.72 -4.11 -5.53
N TYR A 237 22.21 -3.02 -4.97
CA TYR A 237 22.43 -2.82 -3.54
C TYR A 237 21.75 -1.54 -3.13
N GLY A 238 20.86 -1.65 -2.19
CA GLY A 238 20.09 -0.51 -1.71
C GLY A 238 20.32 -0.22 -0.24
N ALA A 239 20.22 1.05 0.12
CA ALA A 239 20.20 1.52 1.49
C ALA A 239 19.17 2.64 1.62
N GLN A 240 18.42 2.63 2.71
CA GLN A 240 17.49 3.70 3.06
C GLN A 240 17.59 4.00 4.55
N HIS A 241 17.49 5.27 4.91
CA HIS A 241 17.37 5.73 6.27
C HIS A 241 16.17 6.66 6.41
N SER A 242 15.29 6.36 7.36
CA SER A 242 14.10 7.14 7.68
C SER A 242 14.25 7.73 9.06
N ILE A 243 14.01 9.03 9.20
CA ILE A 243 14.02 9.75 10.49
C ILE A 243 12.60 10.26 10.72
N TYR A 244 12.03 9.91 11.88
CA TYR A 244 10.67 10.27 12.24
C TYR A 244 10.64 11.43 13.23
N ASN A 245 9.62 12.26 13.10
CA ASN A 245 9.32 13.36 14.02
C ASN A 245 10.49 14.34 14.20
N VAL A 246 11.07 14.79 13.08
CA VAL A 246 12.27 15.66 13.06
C VAL A 246 12.01 17.01 13.75
N ASP A 247 10.80 17.53 13.61
CA ASP A 247 10.38 18.84 14.16
C ASP A 247 9.54 18.74 15.44
N GLY A 248 9.22 17.51 15.88
CA GLY A 248 8.31 17.27 16.99
C GLY A 248 6.83 17.44 16.62
N MET A 249 6.49 17.62 15.34
CA MET A 249 5.13 17.86 14.87
C MET A 249 4.62 16.79 13.88
N GLY A 250 5.38 15.69 13.72
CA GLY A 250 5.03 14.61 12.82
C GLY A 250 5.57 14.82 11.42
N SER A 251 6.85 15.17 11.32
CA SER A 251 7.56 15.18 10.04
C SER A 251 8.44 13.95 9.87
N LYS A 252 8.74 13.63 8.62
CA LYS A 252 9.53 12.46 8.25
C LYS A 252 10.53 12.83 7.16
N VAL A 253 11.78 12.41 7.34
CA VAL A 253 12.81 12.49 6.31
C VAL A 253 13.18 11.08 5.89
N ASN A 254 13.23 10.83 4.58
CA ASN A 254 13.75 9.61 4.01
C ASN A 254 14.90 9.95 3.07
N VAL A 255 16.03 9.29 3.25
CA VAL A 255 17.16 9.35 2.32
C VAL A 255 17.50 7.94 1.88
N GLY A 256 17.87 7.77 0.63
CA GLY A 256 18.25 6.45 0.16
C GLY A 256 19.08 6.46 -1.11
N ALA A 257 19.68 5.31 -1.35
CA ALA A 257 20.49 5.05 -2.53
C ALA A 257 20.27 3.63 -3.03
N LEU A 258 20.28 3.45 -4.34
CA LEU A 258 20.28 2.16 -5.00
C LEU A 258 21.36 2.20 -6.08
N ILE A 259 22.31 1.28 -6.01
CA ILE A 259 23.39 1.16 -6.99
C ILE A 259 23.39 -0.24 -7.59
N SER A 260 23.79 -0.38 -8.84
CA SER A 260 23.94 -1.68 -9.48
C SER A 260 25.41 -2.12 -9.57
N ASN A 261 25.62 -3.41 -9.85
CA ASN A 261 26.93 -3.97 -10.13
C ASN A 261 27.52 -3.54 -11.49
N LYS A 262 26.83 -2.64 -12.21
CA LYS A 262 27.31 -2.01 -13.43
C LYS A 262 27.29 -0.48 -13.23
N SER A 263 26.44 0.21 -13.92
CA SER A 263 26.50 1.68 -13.94
C SER A 263 25.11 2.30 -13.75
N LEU A 264 24.28 1.76 -12.87
CA LEU A 264 23.04 2.41 -12.45
C LEU A 264 23.22 2.90 -11.02
N HIS A 265 22.94 4.18 -10.81
CA HIS A 265 22.91 4.81 -9.49
C HIS A 265 21.62 5.60 -9.37
N ASN A 266 20.94 5.45 -8.25
CA ASN A 266 19.75 6.22 -7.92
C ASN A 266 19.87 6.72 -6.48
N TYR A 267 19.70 8.02 -6.28
CA TYR A 267 19.75 8.69 -4.99
C TYR A 267 18.47 9.49 -4.80
N TYR A 268 17.95 9.52 -3.58
CA TYR A 268 16.77 10.30 -3.29
C TYR A 268 16.74 10.85 -1.87
N VAL A 269 16.03 11.94 -1.72
CA VAL A 269 15.68 12.54 -0.43
C VAL A 269 14.24 13.00 -0.47
N ASN A 270 13.48 12.69 0.57
CA ASN A 270 12.09 13.10 0.73
C ASN A 270 11.90 13.69 2.12
N TYR A 271 11.18 14.79 2.20
CA TYR A 271 10.66 15.36 3.43
C TYR A 271 9.15 15.39 3.35
N GLU A 272 8.47 14.96 4.41
CA GLU A 272 7.01 14.98 4.51
C GLU A 272 6.62 15.43 5.90
N ALA A 273 5.61 16.28 6.00
CA ALA A 273 5.12 16.82 7.26
C ALA A 273 3.60 16.87 7.26
N LEU A 274 3.02 16.80 8.47
CA LEU A 274 1.59 17.03 8.68
C LEU A 274 1.25 18.50 8.55
N VAL A 275 0.15 18.80 7.87
CA VAL A 275 -0.39 20.14 7.65
C VAL A 275 -1.77 20.25 8.30
N GLY A 276 -1.91 21.18 9.23
CA GLY A 276 -3.15 21.33 10.00
C GLY A 276 -3.37 20.17 10.96
N HIS A 277 -4.63 19.91 11.31
CA HIS A 277 -5.01 18.94 12.35
C HIS A 277 -5.88 17.77 11.85
N GLY A 278 -6.07 17.67 10.54
CA GLY A 278 -6.91 16.62 9.92
C GLY A 278 -6.13 15.43 9.36
N GLY A 279 -4.84 15.27 9.71
CA GLY A 279 -4.01 14.19 9.18
C GLY A 279 -3.55 14.39 7.73
N THR A 280 -3.77 15.57 7.16
CA THR A 280 -3.26 15.91 5.83
C THR A 280 -1.74 16.00 5.87
N SER A 281 -1.05 15.31 4.99
CA SER A 281 0.39 15.45 4.79
C SER A 281 0.72 16.22 3.53
N LEU A 282 1.89 16.86 3.52
CA LEU A 282 2.51 17.45 2.36
C LEU A 282 3.99 17.14 2.37
N GLY A 283 4.50 16.64 1.26
CA GLY A 283 5.90 16.28 1.10
C GLY A 283 6.52 16.90 -0.12
N ILE A 284 7.84 17.03 -0.08
CA ILE A 284 8.69 17.36 -1.21
C ILE A 284 9.78 16.30 -1.34
N GLY A 285 10.06 15.89 -2.56
CA GLY A 285 11.06 14.89 -2.86
C GLY A 285 11.96 15.32 -4.02
N TYR A 286 13.19 14.86 -3.97
CA TYR A 286 14.11 14.92 -5.10
C TYR A 286 14.75 13.56 -5.29
N SER A 287 14.79 13.10 -6.53
CA SER A 287 15.58 11.92 -6.90
C SER A 287 16.38 12.18 -8.16
N ARG A 288 17.57 11.56 -8.20
CA ARG A 288 18.42 11.53 -9.37
C ARG A 288 18.84 10.11 -9.66
N MET A 289 18.68 9.71 -10.90
CA MET A 289 19.21 8.46 -11.42
C MET A 289 20.13 8.75 -12.60
N ASP A 290 21.25 8.03 -12.63
CA ASP A 290 22.13 7.91 -13.80
C ASP A 290 22.36 6.44 -14.14
N TYR A 291 22.52 6.18 -15.42
CA TYR A 291 22.76 4.83 -15.91
C TYR A 291 23.62 4.84 -17.18
N GLU A 292 24.37 3.75 -17.38
CA GLU A 292 25.05 3.45 -18.62
C GLU A 292 24.69 2.02 -19.07
N VAL A 293 24.42 1.86 -20.36
CA VAL A 293 24.08 0.56 -20.93
C VAL A 293 25.35 -0.23 -21.21
N SER A 294 25.42 -1.43 -20.69
CA SER A 294 26.56 -2.36 -20.80
C SER A 294 26.19 -3.65 -21.55
N GLY A 295 27.14 -4.58 -21.66
CA GLY A 295 26.95 -5.86 -22.33
C GLY A 295 26.97 -5.73 -23.84
N PRO A 296 26.15 -6.47 -24.61
CA PRO A 296 26.18 -6.46 -26.08
C PRO A 296 25.93 -5.09 -26.70
N LEU A 297 25.22 -4.20 -25.99
CA LEU A 297 24.87 -2.86 -26.45
C LEU A 297 25.86 -1.78 -26.01
N LYS A 298 26.94 -2.14 -25.30
CA LYS A 298 27.96 -1.21 -24.82
C LYS A 298 28.56 -0.36 -25.94
N ARG A 299 28.68 -0.92 -27.16
CA ARG A 299 29.23 -0.21 -28.33
C ARG A 299 28.39 1.00 -28.76
N LEU A 300 27.13 1.09 -28.33
CA LEU A 300 26.27 2.24 -28.57
C LEU A 300 26.63 3.44 -27.69
N GLY A 301 27.36 3.21 -26.57
CA GLY A 301 27.66 4.24 -25.59
C GLY A 301 26.35 4.88 -25.03
N ALA A 302 25.29 4.08 -24.91
CA ALA A 302 24.02 4.61 -24.44
C ALA A 302 24.07 4.85 -22.93
N HIS A 303 23.79 6.06 -22.50
CA HIS A 303 23.76 6.48 -21.11
C HIS A 303 22.69 7.56 -20.90
N GLY A 304 22.27 7.77 -19.68
CA GLY A 304 21.25 8.77 -19.41
C GLY A 304 21.14 9.18 -17.95
N THR A 305 20.40 10.24 -17.75
CA THR A 305 20.07 10.78 -16.43
C THR A 305 18.59 11.08 -16.32
N ALA A 306 18.04 10.90 -15.14
CA ALA A 306 16.68 11.32 -14.81
C ALA A 306 16.69 12.06 -13.47
N ASP A 307 16.27 13.32 -13.48
CA ASP A 307 16.05 14.14 -12.30
C ASP A 307 14.54 14.28 -12.08
N THR A 308 14.06 14.03 -10.87
CA THR A 308 12.64 14.20 -10.52
C THR A 308 12.51 15.06 -9.28
N ILE A 309 11.64 16.07 -9.36
CA ILE A 309 11.18 16.84 -8.21
C ILE A 309 9.70 16.51 -8.04
N SER A 310 9.33 16.08 -6.84
CA SER A 310 7.95 15.72 -6.49
C SER A 310 7.42 16.59 -5.37
N VAL A 311 6.17 17.05 -5.51
CA VAL A 311 5.37 17.56 -4.39
C VAL A 311 4.20 16.62 -4.25
N TYR A 312 4.03 16.03 -3.08
CA TYR A 312 3.03 14.98 -2.88
C TYR A 312 2.42 15.06 -1.48
N GLY A 313 1.35 14.34 -1.29
CA GLY A 313 0.74 14.25 0.03
C GLY A 313 -0.40 13.25 0.06
N SER A 314 -0.93 13.09 1.26
CA SER A 314 -2.08 12.25 1.50
C SER A 314 -3.00 12.85 2.57
N ARG A 315 -4.25 12.41 2.56
CA ARG A 315 -5.22 12.74 3.60
C ARG A 315 -6.02 11.50 3.96
N PRO A 316 -5.88 10.96 5.17
CA PRO A 316 -6.74 9.88 5.63
C PRO A 316 -8.18 10.41 5.74
N ILE A 317 -9.10 9.67 5.14
CA ILE A 317 -10.55 9.85 5.36
C ILE A 317 -10.91 9.13 6.65
N TYR A 318 -10.35 7.92 6.83
CA TYR A 318 -10.30 7.19 8.08
C TYR A 318 -9.14 6.20 8.06
N HIS A 319 -8.62 5.88 9.27
CA HIS A 319 -7.62 4.86 9.50
C HIS A 319 -7.94 4.16 10.81
N THR A 320 -8.35 2.90 10.73
CA THR A 320 -8.62 2.03 11.87
C THR A 320 -7.73 0.80 11.81
N THR A 321 -7.79 -0.02 12.84
CA THR A 321 -7.07 -1.31 12.87
C THR A 321 -7.49 -2.25 11.73
N ASP A 322 -8.73 -2.14 11.23
CA ASP A 322 -9.29 -3.07 10.23
C ASP A 322 -9.57 -2.43 8.87
N GLU A 323 -9.54 -1.12 8.77
CA GLU A 323 -9.76 -0.44 7.49
C GLU A 323 -9.04 0.91 7.41
N LYS A 324 -8.55 1.23 6.22
CA LYS A 324 -7.99 2.54 5.88
C LYS A 324 -8.53 2.98 4.53
N LEU A 325 -8.87 4.24 4.42
CA LEU A 325 -9.09 4.94 3.17
C LEU A 325 -8.38 6.29 3.25
N ALA A 326 -7.48 6.55 2.32
CA ALA A 326 -6.78 7.81 2.19
C ALA A 326 -6.87 8.33 0.76
N LEU A 327 -6.99 9.64 0.62
CA LEU A 327 -6.76 10.34 -0.64
C LEU A 327 -5.26 10.57 -0.79
N THR A 328 -4.74 10.38 -2.00
CA THR A 328 -3.37 10.70 -2.37
C THR A 328 -3.37 11.73 -3.49
N TYR A 329 -2.37 12.59 -3.53
CA TYR A 329 -2.24 13.61 -4.57
C TYR A 329 -0.78 14.00 -4.73
N GLY A 330 -0.44 14.48 -5.92
CA GLY A 330 0.91 14.95 -6.16
C GLY A 330 1.10 15.58 -7.52
N TYR A 331 2.29 16.13 -7.66
CA TYR A 331 2.81 16.71 -8.87
C TYR A 331 4.28 16.31 -9.01
N ASP A 332 4.65 15.80 -10.18
CA ASP A 332 6.01 15.45 -10.53
C ASP A 332 6.50 16.31 -11.69
N TYR A 333 7.67 16.89 -11.53
CA TYR A 333 8.48 17.45 -12.62
C TYR A 333 9.66 16.53 -12.86
N ARG A 334 9.76 15.98 -14.08
CA ARG A 334 10.87 15.11 -14.45
C ARG A 334 11.64 15.70 -15.62
N ARG A 335 12.97 15.60 -15.54
CA ARG A 335 13.88 15.91 -16.64
C ARG A 335 14.63 14.64 -17.00
N LEU A 336 14.52 14.23 -18.26
CA LEU A 336 15.09 13.02 -18.79
C LEU A 336 16.09 13.36 -19.89
N LYS A 337 17.27 12.77 -19.83
CA LYS A 337 18.31 12.93 -20.81
C LYS A 337 18.91 11.56 -21.16
N ASP A 338 18.89 11.24 -22.45
CA ASP A 338 19.43 9.99 -22.99
C ASP A 338 20.37 10.34 -24.15
N ASP A 339 21.60 9.88 -24.08
CA ASP A 339 22.65 10.08 -25.08
C ASP A 339 23.13 8.74 -25.63
N MET A 340 23.58 8.72 -26.88
CA MET A 340 24.19 7.56 -27.53
C MET A 340 25.47 8.01 -28.25
N ASP A 341 26.63 7.80 -27.64
CA ASP A 341 27.94 8.25 -28.13
C ASP A 341 28.22 7.81 -29.57
N ALA A 342 27.80 6.59 -29.95
CA ALA A 342 28.01 6.06 -31.29
C ALA A 342 27.37 6.90 -32.41
N PHE A 343 26.39 7.77 -32.08
CA PHE A 343 25.71 8.63 -33.04
C PHE A 343 25.95 10.12 -32.78
N GLY A 344 26.76 10.45 -31.77
CA GLY A 344 27.09 11.83 -31.39
C GLY A 344 25.88 12.68 -31.06
N ALA A 345 26.02 13.99 -31.15
CA ALA A 345 24.95 14.94 -30.78
C ALA A 345 23.62 14.79 -31.57
N GLN A 346 23.62 14.00 -32.66
CA GLN A 346 22.42 13.73 -33.44
C GLN A 346 21.44 12.77 -32.74
N ALA A 347 21.91 12.02 -31.73
CA ALA A 347 21.10 11.10 -30.94
C ALA A 347 20.85 11.61 -29.49
N ASP A 348 21.12 12.88 -29.21
CA ASP A 348 20.87 13.49 -27.90
C ASP A 348 19.35 13.70 -27.69
N SER A 349 18.77 12.91 -26.80
CA SER A 349 17.35 12.95 -26.46
C SER A 349 17.16 13.63 -25.12
N LYS A 350 16.63 14.84 -25.14
CA LYS A 350 16.23 15.60 -23.94
C LYS A 350 14.74 15.83 -23.95
N LYS A 351 14.10 15.56 -22.83
CA LYS A 351 12.67 15.76 -22.61
C LYS A 351 12.39 16.08 -21.15
N HIS A 352 11.27 16.72 -20.90
CA HIS A 352 10.75 16.90 -19.56
C HIS A 352 9.27 16.56 -19.50
N SER A 353 8.78 16.20 -18.31
CA SER A 353 7.37 15.97 -18.07
C SER A 353 6.87 16.76 -16.87
N HIS A 354 5.58 17.06 -16.90
CA HIS A 354 4.79 17.63 -15.83
C HIS A 354 3.58 16.72 -15.62
N ASP A 355 3.49 16.09 -14.45
CA ASP A 355 2.47 15.09 -14.16
C ASP A 355 1.74 15.48 -12.88
N ILE A 356 0.42 15.64 -12.96
CA ILE A 356 -0.46 15.79 -11.79
C ILE A 356 -1.18 14.47 -11.58
N HIS A 357 -1.18 13.97 -10.36
CA HIS A 357 -1.86 12.74 -10.04
C HIS A 357 -2.71 12.87 -8.77
N ALA A 358 -3.82 12.13 -8.76
CA ALA A 358 -4.70 12.00 -7.61
C ALA A 358 -5.18 10.55 -7.52
N GLY A 359 -5.39 10.07 -6.30
CA GLY A 359 -5.75 8.67 -6.11
C GLY A 359 -6.41 8.40 -4.78
N VAL A 360 -6.73 7.14 -4.58
CA VAL A 360 -7.18 6.58 -3.32
C VAL A 360 -6.36 5.33 -3.00
N GLU A 361 -6.01 5.19 -1.74
CA GLU A 361 -5.35 3.99 -1.24
C GLU A 361 -5.94 3.55 0.10
N GLY A 362 -5.78 2.30 0.40
CA GLY A 362 -6.21 1.78 1.69
C GLY A 362 -6.16 0.28 1.80
N PHE A 363 -6.71 -0.19 2.90
CA PHE A 363 -6.92 -1.61 3.14
C PHE A 363 -8.25 -1.85 3.84
N TRP A 364 -8.73 -3.07 3.71
CA TRP A 364 -9.87 -3.59 4.45
C TRP A 364 -9.57 -5.01 4.92
N ARG A 365 -9.83 -5.28 6.20
CA ARG A 365 -9.58 -6.57 6.84
C ARG A 365 -10.87 -7.13 7.42
N ASP A 366 -11.23 -8.32 6.99
CA ASP A 366 -12.27 -9.13 7.61
C ASP A 366 -11.61 -10.21 8.48
N ARG A 367 -11.54 -9.96 9.78
CA ARG A 367 -10.93 -10.91 10.74
C ARG A 367 -11.72 -12.19 10.87
N LYS A 368 -13.05 -12.13 10.72
CA LYS A 368 -13.95 -13.29 10.85
C LYS A 368 -13.68 -14.31 9.74
N ASN A 369 -13.55 -13.82 8.52
CA ASN A 369 -13.32 -14.66 7.34
C ASN A 369 -11.83 -14.77 6.97
N GLY A 370 -10.94 -14.04 7.64
CA GLY A 370 -9.50 -14.08 7.40
C GLY A 370 -9.09 -13.45 6.06
N LEU A 371 -9.82 -12.43 5.57
CA LEU A 371 -9.53 -11.73 4.34
C LEU A 371 -8.88 -10.38 4.63
N LEU A 372 -7.75 -10.11 3.95
CA LEU A 372 -7.12 -8.79 3.88
C LEU A 372 -7.09 -8.33 2.43
N LEU A 373 -7.65 -7.16 2.16
CA LEU A 373 -7.64 -6.50 0.86
C LEU A 373 -6.84 -5.20 0.97
N ASN A 374 -5.82 -5.02 0.13
CA ASN A 374 -5.13 -3.75 -0.06
C ASN A 374 -5.43 -3.23 -1.46
N TYR A 375 -5.63 -1.93 -1.59
CA TYR A 375 -5.95 -1.30 -2.88
C TYR A 375 -5.27 0.06 -3.03
N ASN A 376 -4.93 0.38 -4.29
CA ASN A 376 -4.42 1.68 -4.69
C ASN A 376 -4.91 1.96 -6.12
N PHE A 377 -5.56 3.11 -6.32
CA PHE A 377 -6.05 3.60 -7.61
C PHE A 377 -5.53 5.00 -7.82
N VAL A 378 -4.90 5.26 -8.96
CA VAL A 378 -4.30 6.55 -9.30
C VAL A 378 -4.73 6.98 -10.69
N LEU A 379 -5.14 8.23 -10.83
CA LEU A 379 -5.36 8.92 -12.09
C LEU A 379 -4.24 9.95 -12.27
N THR A 380 -3.60 9.93 -13.42
CA THR A 380 -2.55 10.88 -13.79
C THR A 380 -2.94 11.64 -15.05
N ALA A 381 -2.80 12.95 -15.02
CA ALA A 381 -2.81 13.81 -16.18
C ALA A 381 -1.42 14.41 -16.34
N GLY A 382 -0.75 14.13 -17.44
CA GLY A 382 0.62 14.53 -17.68
C GLY A 382 0.83 15.15 -19.04
N ASN A 383 1.98 15.80 -19.19
CA ASN A 383 2.43 16.35 -20.44
C ASN A 383 3.94 16.11 -20.61
N VAL A 384 4.32 15.42 -21.68
CA VAL A 384 5.72 15.18 -22.04
C VAL A 384 6.09 16.13 -23.17
N THR A 385 7.16 16.89 -22.98
CA THR A 385 7.70 17.82 -23.97
C THR A 385 9.11 17.41 -24.38
N ALA A 386 9.32 17.26 -25.67
CA ALA A 386 10.63 16.93 -26.25
C ALA A 386 11.46 18.22 -26.48
N ASP A 387 12.60 18.34 -25.80
CA ASP A 387 13.42 19.54 -25.80
C ASP A 387 14.47 19.56 -26.94
N SER A 388 15.05 18.39 -27.28
CA SER A 388 16.02 18.27 -28.35
C SER A 388 15.37 17.94 -29.70
N THR A 389 16.08 18.21 -30.79
CA THR A 389 15.58 17.91 -32.15
C THR A 389 15.34 16.43 -32.35
N TYR A 390 16.25 15.58 -31.87
CA TYR A 390 16.12 14.13 -31.95
C TYR A 390 14.92 13.62 -31.14
N ALA A 391 14.76 14.11 -29.90
CA ALA A 391 13.60 13.76 -29.08
C ALA A 391 12.28 14.15 -29.75
N ARG A 392 12.19 15.36 -30.35
CA ARG A 392 11.00 15.80 -31.10
C ARG A 392 10.67 14.89 -32.29
N GLN A 393 11.69 14.46 -33.04
CA GLN A 393 11.48 13.52 -34.14
C GLN A 393 10.98 12.17 -33.68
N LEU A 394 11.55 11.62 -32.60
CA LEU A 394 11.09 10.37 -31.98
C LEU A 394 9.67 10.48 -31.44
N ALA A 395 9.39 11.54 -30.68
CA ALA A 395 8.08 11.76 -30.10
C ALA A 395 6.98 11.94 -31.15
N LYS A 396 7.28 12.69 -32.23
CA LYS A 396 6.35 12.88 -33.34
C LYS A 396 6.11 11.60 -34.13
N SER A 397 7.15 10.80 -34.41
CA SER A 397 7.00 9.52 -35.11
C SER A 397 6.29 8.45 -34.28
N GLY A 398 6.45 8.48 -32.95
CA GLY A 398 5.80 7.57 -32.01
C GLY A 398 4.45 8.07 -31.49
N GLY A 399 4.06 9.31 -31.79
CA GLY A 399 2.80 9.88 -31.26
C GLY A 399 2.78 10.08 -29.75
N THR A 400 3.97 10.20 -29.12
CA THR A 400 4.12 10.27 -27.66
C THR A 400 4.20 11.68 -27.10
N ASP A 401 4.37 12.70 -27.97
CA ASP A 401 4.50 14.11 -27.58
C ASP A 401 3.19 14.68 -27.03
N GLY A 402 3.30 15.57 -26.03
CA GLY A 402 2.19 16.34 -25.48
C GLY A 402 1.40 15.64 -24.38
N GLY A 403 0.17 16.11 -24.17
CA GLY A 403 -0.68 15.71 -23.07
C GLY A 403 -1.19 14.27 -23.15
N PHE A 404 -1.28 13.62 -21.99
CA PHE A 404 -1.86 12.28 -21.81
C PHE A 404 -2.63 12.19 -20.50
N THR A 405 -3.50 11.18 -20.43
CA THR A 405 -4.09 10.74 -19.17
C THR A 405 -3.88 9.24 -19.01
N LYS A 406 -3.63 8.77 -17.79
CA LYS A 406 -3.58 7.35 -17.48
C LYS A 406 -4.25 7.04 -16.15
N ALA A 407 -4.80 5.84 -16.06
CA ALA A 407 -5.35 5.27 -14.85
C ALA A 407 -4.56 4.02 -14.46
N GLU A 408 -4.17 3.92 -13.21
CA GLU A 408 -3.46 2.78 -12.65
C GLU A 408 -4.24 2.19 -11.48
N ALA A 409 -4.29 0.87 -11.40
CA ALA A 409 -4.96 0.16 -10.32
C ALA A 409 -4.06 -0.96 -9.81
N LYS A 410 -3.99 -1.10 -8.48
CA LYS A 410 -3.31 -2.22 -7.81
C LYS A 410 -4.22 -2.75 -6.70
N VAL A 411 -4.44 -4.05 -6.68
CA VAL A 411 -5.23 -4.72 -5.66
C VAL A 411 -4.48 -5.97 -5.22
N THR A 412 -4.36 -6.16 -3.91
CA THR A 412 -3.81 -7.38 -3.33
C THR A 412 -4.81 -7.93 -2.32
N ALA A 413 -5.29 -9.14 -2.54
CA ALA A 413 -6.13 -9.86 -1.62
C ALA A 413 -5.35 -11.03 -1.01
N VAL A 414 -5.46 -11.19 0.30
CA VAL A 414 -4.88 -12.32 1.04
C VAL A 414 -6.01 -13.02 1.80
N GLN A 415 -6.29 -14.26 1.44
CA GLN A 415 -7.27 -15.10 2.11
C GLN A 415 -6.55 -16.14 2.96
N SER A 416 -6.74 -16.07 4.27
CA SER A 416 -6.25 -17.10 5.20
C SER A 416 -6.98 -18.42 4.97
N LEU A 417 -6.24 -19.51 4.92
CA LEU A 417 -6.72 -20.90 4.85
C LEU A 417 -6.42 -21.64 6.17
N GLY A 418 -6.57 -20.97 7.28
CA GLY A 418 -6.24 -21.47 8.61
C GLY A 418 -4.94 -20.86 9.15
N LYS A 419 -4.24 -21.58 10.04
CA LYS A 419 -3.06 -21.03 10.73
C LYS A 419 -1.77 -21.12 9.92
N GLN A 420 -1.69 -22.08 8.99
CA GLN A 420 -0.43 -22.44 8.30
C GLN A 420 -0.41 -22.10 6.82
N ALA A 421 -1.51 -21.59 6.26
CA ALA A 421 -1.55 -21.28 4.83
C ALA A 421 -2.43 -20.08 4.50
N ASP A 422 -2.13 -19.45 3.40
CA ASP A 422 -3.01 -18.48 2.74
C ASP A 422 -2.86 -18.51 1.22
N VAL A 423 -3.80 -17.88 0.55
CA VAL A 423 -3.74 -17.57 -0.87
C VAL A 423 -3.69 -16.07 -1.05
N MET A 424 -2.69 -15.60 -1.76
CA MET A 424 -2.54 -14.21 -2.16
C MET A 424 -2.84 -14.04 -3.65
N VAL A 425 -3.71 -13.09 -3.96
CA VAL A 425 -4.00 -12.66 -5.33
C VAL A 425 -3.55 -11.21 -5.48
N LYS A 426 -2.65 -10.94 -6.44
CA LYS A 426 -2.25 -9.59 -6.82
C LYS A 426 -2.77 -9.29 -8.22
N LEU A 427 -3.41 -8.15 -8.39
CA LEU A 427 -3.85 -7.63 -9.67
C LEU A 427 -3.33 -6.22 -9.83
N SER A 428 -2.79 -5.90 -10.99
CA SER A 428 -2.45 -4.54 -11.37
C SER A 428 -2.77 -4.28 -12.82
N GLY A 429 -3.07 -3.02 -13.15
CA GLY A 429 -3.39 -2.63 -14.52
C GLY A 429 -3.14 -1.17 -14.76
N GLN A 430 -2.93 -0.85 -16.03
CA GLN A 430 -2.82 0.51 -16.56
C GLN A 430 -3.69 0.65 -17.80
N ALA A 431 -4.37 1.78 -17.91
CA ALA A 431 -5.06 2.23 -19.12
C ALA A 431 -4.62 3.66 -19.43
N ALA A 432 -4.36 3.95 -20.70
CA ALA A 432 -3.91 5.27 -21.15
C ALA A 432 -4.75 5.80 -22.30
N SER A 433 -4.83 7.14 -22.42
CA SER A 433 -5.62 7.82 -23.44
C SER A 433 -4.97 7.78 -24.82
N LYS A 434 -3.65 7.62 -24.89
CA LYS A 434 -2.85 7.62 -26.13
C LYS A 434 -1.61 6.74 -25.98
N HIS A 435 -0.80 6.67 -27.03
CA HIS A 435 0.55 6.09 -26.93
C HIS A 435 1.42 6.96 -25.99
N LEU A 436 2.01 6.32 -24.99
CA LEU A 436 2.76 6.98 -23.93
C LEU A 436 4.25 7.04 -24.26
N ASP A 437 4.90 8.07 -23.76
CA ASP A 437 6.36 8.05 -23.66
C ASP A 437 6.81 6.83 -22.82
N SER A 438 7.97 6.29 -23.15
CA SER A 438 8.50 5.10 -22.48
C SER A 438 8.64 5.26 -20.96
N SER A 439 8.78 6.50 -20.47
CA SER A 439 8.84 6.80 -19.03
C SER A 439 7.49 6.62 -18.30
N GLU A 440 6.38 6.54 -19.04
CA GLU A 440 5.02 6.41 -18.51
C GLU A 440 4.39 5.03 -18.77
N GLN A 441 5.07 4.17 -19.52
CA GLN A 441 4.58 2.84 -19.88
C GLN A 441 4.72 1.85 -18.71
N MET A 442 3.81 0.89 -18.64
CA MET A 442 3.93 -0.27 -17.76
C MET A 442 4.72 -1.39 -18.43
N TYR A 443 5.27 -2.29 -17.62
CA TYR A 443 5.86 -3.55 -18.06
C TYR A 443 5.23 -4.73 -17.30
N ILE A 444 5.23 -5.91 -17.92
CA ILE A 444 4.58 -7.09 -17.36
C ILE A 444 5.53 -8.25 -17.04
N GLY A 445 6.85 -8.10 -17.27
CA GLY A 445 7.86 -9.10 -16.92
C GLY A 445 8.87 -8.58 -15.88
N GLY A 446 9.34 -9.44 -15.00
CA GLY A 446 10.32 -9.11 -13.97
C GLY A 446 9.99 -9.68 -12.59
N ALA A 447 10.83 -9.39 -11.61
CA ALA A 447 10.73 -9.92 -10.25
C ALA A 447 9.39 -9.62 -9.55
N ASN A 448 8.82 -8.43 -9.80
CA ASN A 448 7.53 -7.98 -9.25
C ASN A 448 6.37 -8.09 -10.26
N ALA A 449 6.56 -8.84 -11.35
CA ALA A 449 5.60 -9.03 -12.43
C ALA A 449 5.54 -10.52 -12.83
N VAL A 450 5.53 -10.87 -14.11
CA VAL A 450 5.66 -12.28 -14.53
C VAL A 450 7.12 -12.71 -14.36
N ARG A 451 7.42 -13.34 -13.22
CA ARG A 451 8.78 -13.66 -12.73
C ARG A 451 9.59 -14.58 -13.66
N ALA A 452 8.93 -15.27 -14.57
CA ALA A 452 9.62 -16.12 -15.55
C ALA A 452 10.30 -15.35 -16.68
N TYR A 453 10.16 -14.02 -16.74
CA TYR A 453 10.69 -13.17 -17.80
C TYR A 453 11.65 -12.10 -17.25
N PRO A 454 12.53 -11.56 -18.12
CA PRO A 454 13.43 -10.49 -17.72
C PRO A 454 12.68 -9.27 -17.20
N GLN A 455 13.37 -8.51 -16.38
CA GLN A 455 12.91 -7.24 -15.89
C GLN A 455 12.65 -6.28 -17.06
N GLY A 456 11.48 -5.60 -17.07
CA GLY A 456 11.06 -4.70 -18.14
C GLY A 456 10.51 -5.38 -19.40
N ALA A 457 10.35 -6.71 -19.41
CA ALA A 457 9.75 -7.40 -20.56
C ALA A 457 8.26 -7.06 -20.71
N GLY A 458 7.80 -6.97 -21.97
CA GLY A 458 6.40 -6.73 -22.29
C GLY A 458 5.91 -5.36 -21.87
N THR A 459 6.60 -4.31 -22.29
CA THR A 459 6.22 -2.91 -22.07
C THR A 459 4.95 -2.56 -22.85
N GLY A 460 4.10 -1.70 -22.31
CA GLY A 460 2.84 -1.27 -22.95
C GLY A 460 2.24 0.00 -22.37
N ASP A 461 1.41 0.65 -23.16
CA ASP A 461 0.60 1.80 -22.74
C ASP A 461 -0.58 1.36 -21.87
N LYS A 462 -1.10 0.19 -22.19
CA LYS A 462 -2.21 -0.45 -21.50
C LYS A 462 -1.83 -1.89 -21.18
N GLY A 463 -2.29 -2.37 -20.03
CA GLY A 463 -2.05 -3.76 -19.68
C GLY A 463 -2.64 -4.17 -18.35
N MET A 464 -2.55 -5.46 -18.11
CA MET A 464 -2.98 -6.11 -16.87
C MET A 464 -1.93 -7.14 -16.46
N LEU A 465 -1.73 -7.27 -15.17
CA LEU A 465 -0.85 -8.24 -14.54
C LEU A 465 -1.60 -8.90 -13.38
N GLY A 466 -1.52 -10.20 -13.29
CA GLY A 466 -2.10 -10.98 -12.20
C GLY A 466 -1.13 -12.03 -11.67
N THR A 467 -1.13 -12.21 -10.37
CA THR A 467 -0.42 -13.26 -9.65
C THR A 467 -1.39 -13.96 -8.71
N VAL A 468 -1.36 -15.29 -8.71
CA VAL A 468 -1.97 -16.11 -7.65
C VAL A 468 -0.84 -16.88 -6.98
N GLU A 469 -0.67 -16.70 -5.67
CA GLU A 469 0.40 -17.31 -4.89
C GLU A 469 -0.18 -18.03 -3.66
N PHE A 470 0.02 -19.34 -3.56
CA PHE A 470 -0.24 -20.12 -2.36
C PHE A 470 1.00 -20.05 -1.47
N ARG A 471 0.82 -19.70 -0.19
CA ARG A 471 1.89 -19.58 0.81
C ARG A 471 1.63 -20.56 1.96
N TYR A 472 2.68 -21.25 2.36
CA TYR A 472 2.68 -22.17 3.48
C TYR A 472 3.68 -21.68 4.54
N TYR A 473 3.19 -21.44 5.74
CA TYR A 473 3.96 -21.03 6.90
C TYR A 473 4.49 -22.29 7.59
N THR A 474 5.79 -22.51 7.50
CA THR A 474 6.43 -23.71 8.03
C THR A 474 6.53 -23.65 9.55
N ASP A 475 6.92 -24.78 10.17
CA ASP A 475 7.17 -24.85 11.61
C ASP A 475 8.44 -24.05 12.03
N VAL A 476 9.28 -23.64 11.08
CA VAL A 476 10.42 -22.74 11.33
C VAL A 476 9.89 -21.30 11.37
N PRO A 477 10.00 -20.60 12.51
CA PRO A 477 9.50 -19.25 12.64
C PRO A 477 10.05 -18.31 11.54
N GLY A 478 9.15 -17.61 10.86
CA GLY A 478 9.50 -16.66 9.80
C GLY A 478 9.76 -17.27 8.42
N LEU A 479 9.81 -18.62 8.29
CA LEU A 479 10.04 -19.28 7.02
C LEU A 479 8.72 -19.61 6.32
N VAL A 480 8.57 -19.12 5.09
CA VAL A 480 7.38 -19.27 4.25
C VAL A 480 7.77 -19.87 2.91
N ALA A 481 7.18 -21.00 2.58
CA ALA A 481 7.29 -21.60 1.24
C ALA A 481 6.10 -21.18 0.38
N SER A 482 6.32 -20.96 -0.91
CA SER A 482 5.25 -20.57 -1.81
C SER A 482 5.34 -21.24 -3.18
N THR A 483 4.19 -21.37 -3.83
CA THR A 483 4.08 -21.66 -5.25
C THR A 483 3.13 -20.65 -5.89
N TYR A 484 3.40 -20.28 -7.13
CA TYR A 484 2.66 -19.20 -7.78
C TYR A 484 2.49 -19.37 -9.29
N PHE A 485 1.48 -18.70 -9.77
CA PHE A 485 1.21 -18.51 -11.19
C PHE A 485 1.12 -17.00 -11.48
N ASP A 486 1.90 -16.54 -12.45
CA ASP A 486 1.93 -15.16 -12.94
C ASP A 486 1.42 -15.11 -14.37
N ALA A 487 0.58 -14.12 -14.70
CA ALA A 487 0.14 -13.85 -16.05
C ALA A 487 0.03 -12.34 -16.27
N GLY A 488 0.47 -11.88 -17.44
CA GLY A 488 0.37 -10.48 -17.83
C GLY A 488 0.10 -10.32 -19.32
N ARG A 489 -0.62 -9.25 -19.65
CA ARG A 489 -0.88 -8.83 -21.01
C ARG A 489 -0.71 -7.32 -21.11
N SER A 490 0.08 -6.86 -22.08
CA SER A 490 0.28 -5.46 -22.39
C SER A 490 0.10 -5.20 -23.87
N SER A 491 -0.21 -3.96 -24.22
CA SER A 491 -0.36 -3.53 -25.61
C SER A 491 0.27 -2.17 -25.85
N ILE A 492 0.92 -2.04 -27.00
CA ILE A 492 1.39 -0.80 -27.59
C ILE A 492 0.81 -0.78 -29.01
N ASP A 493 0.07 0.26 -29.38
CA ASP A 493 -0.63 0.36 -30.65
C ASP A 493 -1.46 -0.91 -30.94
N ASN A 494 -1.18 -1.56 -32.07
CA ASN A 494 -1.83 -2.81 -32.47
C ASN A 494 -1.05 -4.06 -32.04
N SER A 495 0.06 -3.90 -31.31
CA SER A 495 0.89 -5.01 -30.83
C SER A 495 0.51 -5.40 -29.41
N THR A 496 0.27 -6.70 -29.20
CA THR A 496 -0.04 -7.24 -27.87
C THR A 496 1.00 -8.27 -27.48
N THR A 497 1.49 -8.14 -26.25
CA THR A 497 2.38 -9.10 -25.60
C THR A 497 1.65 -9.80 -24.46
N THR A 498 1.74 -11.13 -24.41
CA THR A 498 1.20 -11.94 -23.31
C THR A 498 2.31 -12.79 -22.72
N LEU A 499 2.51 -12.69 -21.41
CA LEU A 499 3.50 -13.45 -20.66
C LEU A 499 2.80 -14.31 -19.62
N LYS A 500 3.28 -15.55 -19.42
CA LYS A 500 2.77 -16.46 -18.39
C LYS A 500 3.92 -17.24 -17.79
N GLY A 501 3.85 -17.49 -16.50
CA GLY A 501 4.85 -18.29 -15.79
C GLY A 501 4.30 -18.90 -14.52
N TRP A 502 4.98 -19.90 -14.03
CA TRP A 502 4.77 -20.47 -12.71
C TRP A 502 6.10 -20.54 -11.96
N GLY A 503 6.06 -20.66 -10.67
CA GLY A 503 7.29 -20.77 -9.90
C GLY A 503 7.06 -21.19 -8.47
N VAL A 504 8.18 -21.31 -7.78
CA VAL A 504 8.26 -21.60 -6.35
C VAL A 504 9.09 -20.52 -5.67
N GLY A 505 8.77 -20.23 -4.42
CA GLY A 505 9.47 -19.23 -3.63
C GLY A 505 9.72 -19.74 -2.20
N LEU A 506 10.76 -19.21 -1.60
CA LEU A 506 11.06 -19.36 -0.19
C LEU A 506 11.37 -17.98 0.37
N ALA A 507 10.65 -17.58 1.41
CA ALA A 507 10.86 -16.32 2.10
C ALA A 507 11.16 -16.56 3.58
N TYR A 508 12.10 -15.81 4.13
CA TYR A 508 12.40 -15.79 5.55
C TYR A 508 12.25 -14.38 6.09
N ASN A 509 11.41 -14.21 7.11
CA ASN A 509 11.15 -12.94 7.76
C ASN A 509 11.42 -13.06 9.26
N ALA A 510 12.47 -12.42 9.70
CA ALA A 510 12.80 -12.23 11.12
C ALA A 510 12.54 -10.77 11.51
N PRO A 511 12.59 -10.40 12.81
CA PRO A 511 12.34 -9.02 13.23
C PRO A 511 13.25 -7.97 12.59
N ASP A 512 14.48 -8.34 12.25
CA ASP A 512 15.52 -7.44 11.72
C ASP A 512 16.15 -7.95 10.40
N TRP A 513 15.79 -9.15 9.92
CA TRP A 513 16.28 -9.73 8.68
C TRP A 513 15.13 -10.22 7.81
N PHE A 514 15.28 -10.03 6.51
CA PHE A 514 14.40 -10.65 5.51
C PHE A 514 15.22 -11.21 4.37
N ALA A 515 14.74 -12.31 3.80
CA ALA A 515 15.29 -12.87 2.57
C ALA A 515 14.17 -13.52 1.77
N ARG A 516 14.25 -13.43 0.45
CA ARG A 516 13.36 -14.14 -0.47
C ARG A 516 14.16 -14.67 -1.64
N VAL A 517 13.87 -15.89 -2.06
CA VAL A 517 14.35 -16.50 -3.28
C VAL A 517 13.18 -17.04 -4.06
N ASP A 518 13.16 -16.82 -5.36
CA ASP A 518 12.13 -17.33 -6.27
C ASP A 518 12.79 -18.01 -7.48
N TYR A 519 12.23 -19.12 -7.90
CA TYR A 519 12.52 -19.73 -9.18
C TYR A 519 11.25 -19.78 -10.02
N ALA A 520 11.27 -19.16 -11.18
CA ALA A 520 10.13 -19.07 -12.07
C ALA A 520 10.43 -19.65 -13.45
N ARG A 521 9.44 -20.29 -14.08
CA ARG A 521 9.54 -20.92 -15.39
C ARG A 521 8.42 -20.45 -16.30
N ARG A 522 8.74 -20.22 -17.56
CA ARG A 522 7.78 -19.80 -18.60
C ARG A 522 6.79 -20.91 -18.92
N ILE A 523 5.54 -20.52 -19.20
CA ILE A 523 4.48 -21.38 -19.72
C ILE A 523 4.23 -21.01 -21.17
N GLY A 524 4.13 -22.04 -22.04
CA GLY A 524 3.89 -21.90 -23.46
C GLY A 524 5.17 -21.77 -24.29
N LEU A 525 5.00 -21.70 -25.61
CA LEU A 525 6.08 -21.43 -26.54
C LEU A 525 6.47 -19.95 -26.41
N GLY A 526 7.72 -19.68 -25.98
CA GLY A 526 8.25 -18.33 -25.97
C GLY A 526 8.16 -17.74 -27.39
N ARG A 527 7.81 -16.46 -27.49
CA ARG A 527 7.96 -15.78 -28.80
C ARG A 527 9.44 -15.73 -29.16
N ALA A 528 9.76 -15.93 -30.41
CA ALA A 528 11.11 -15.98 -30.96
C ALA A 528 12.02 -14.80 -30.53
N LEU A 529 11.43 -13.63 -30.22
CA LEU A 529 12.14 -12.47 -29.72
C LEU A 529 12.76 -12.72 -28.34
N TYR A 530 12.06 -13.39 -27.41
CA TYR A 530 12.58 -13.67 -26.07
C TYR A 530 13.47 -14.91 -26.06
N ASP A 531 13.24 -15.86 -26.95
CA ASP A 531 14.09 -17.03 -27.10
C ASP A 531 15.43 -16.70 -27.77
N SER A 532 15.51 -15.61 -28.53
CA SER A 532 16.77 -15.11 -29.12
C SER A 532 17.63 -14.35 -28.09
N ILE A 533 17.01 -13.75 -27.07
CA ILE A 533 17.70 -12.97 -26.02
C ILE A 533 18.12 -13.85 -24.84
N SER A 534 17.34 -14.86 -24.51
CA SER A 534 17.63 -15.79 -23.41
C SER A 534 17.15 -17.20 -23.76
N LYS A 535 18.09 -18.12 -23.91
CA LYS A 535 17.81 -19.56 -24.09
C LYS A 535 17.22 -20.21 -22.84
N ASP A 536 17.34 -19.58 -21.66
CA ASP A 536 16.86 -20.10 -20.42
C ASP A 536 15.36 -19.88 -20.25
N ARG A 537 14.61 -20.96 -20.08
CA ARG A 537 13.17 -20.93 -19.79
C ARG A 537 12.86 -20.64 -18.32
N GLY A 538 13.86 -20.59 -17.45
CA GLY A 538 13.73 -20.35 -16.03
C GLY A 538 14.52 -19.14 -15.58
N ARG A 539 14.04 -18.47 -14.51
CA ARG A 539 14.73 -17.36 -13.86
C ARG A 539 14.78 -17.56 -12.36
N PHE A 540 15.87 -17.12 -11.80
CA PHE A 540 16.10 -17.08 -10.36
C PHE A 540 16.16 -15.63 -9.91
N TRP A 541 15.39 -15.32 -8.86
CA TRP A 541 15.35 -14.02 -8.21
C TRP A 541 15.72 -14.16 -6.75
N PHE A 542 16.40 -13.18 -6.20
CA PHE A 542 16.62 -13.07 -4.77
C PHE A 542 16.55 -11.62 -4.29
N LEU A 543 16.14 -11.46 -3.05
CA LEU A 543 16.18 -10.23 -2.27
C LEU A 543 16.57 -10.62 -0.85
N ALA A 544 17.52 -9.93 -0.24
CA ALA A 544 17.88 -10.10 1.16
C ALA A 544 18.29 -8.78 1.77
N GLY A 545 17.95 -8.56 3.03
CA GLY A 545 18.28 -7.33 3.70
C GLY A 545 18.16 -7.38 5.21
N LYS A 546 18.55 -6.29 5.84
CA LYS A 546 18.49 -6.07 7.28
C LYS A 546 17.84 -4.72 7.57
N ILE A 547 17.01 -4.72 8.64
CA ILE A 547 16.34 -3.53 9.18
C ILE A 547 16.80 -3.34 10.61
N TRP A 548 17.05 -2.10 11.06
CA TRP A 548 17.35 -1.79 12.45
C TRP A 548 16.85 -0.40 12.85
#